data_7f46ad64d80056be80dbd9412bfc15d7
#
_entry.id   7f46ad64d80056be80dbd9412bfc15d7
#
_cell.length_a   1.000
_cell.length_b   1.000
_cell.length_c   1.000
_cell.angle_alpha   90.00
_cell.angle_beta   90.00
_cell.angle_gamma   90.00
#
_symmetry.space_group_name_H-M   'P 1'
#
loop_
_entity.id
_entity.type
_entity.pdbx_description
1 polymer ?
#
loop_
_entity_poly.entity_id
_entity_poly.type
_entity_poly.pdbx_seq_one_letter_code
_entity_poly.pdbx_strand_id
1 'polypeptide(L)'
;LSRRQRQMCIRDSPKYYTNRELSWVLFDHRVLNEARDKNIPLFERLKFLSITASNLDEFFMIRVASLKDMENAGYTKKDIAGMTPTEQLKALHVAIHELVDLQYSTYNRSLLSLLEKNGLHIIREHEQLTAEEAVYVDQYFQENVYPVLTPMAVDSSRPFPLIRNKSLNIGAMVRKKNSDEELEFATVQVPSVLSRVVRIPSKGKTCKIILLEELSLIHISEPTRPY
;
A
#
# COMPACT_ATOMS: atom_id res chain seq x y z
N LEU A 1 -1.61 49.47 20.65
CA LEU A 1 -2.55 48.77 19.77
C LEU A 1 -3.86 48.50 20.51
N SER A 2 -5.00 48.87 19.92
CA SER A 2 -6.31 48.56 20.48
C SER A 2 -6.53 47.03 20.61
N ARG A 3 -7.45 46.62 21.47
CA ARG A 3 -7.80 45.18 21.65
C ARG A 3 -8.22 44.56 20.32
N ARG A 4 -8.92 45.31 19.47
CA ARG A 4 -9.34 44.90 18.12
C ARG A 4 -8.13 44.73 17.14
N GLN A 5 -7.16 45.61 17.20
CA GLN A 5 -5.93 45.51 16.38
C GLN A 5 -5.06 44.33 16.84
N ARG A 6 -4.97 44.08 18.15
CA ARG A 6 -4.26 42.86 18.67
C ARG A 6 -4.95 41.58 18.25
N GLN A 7 -6.28 41.53 18.24
CA GLN A 7 -7.02 40.37 17.75
C GLN A 7 -6.89 40.16 16.25
N MET A 8 -6.80 41.24 15.44
CA MET A 8 -6.49 41.16 14.00
C MET A 8 -5.09 40.60 13.79
N CYS A 9 -4.06 41.12 14.47
CA CYS A 9 -2.69 40.62 14.35
C CYS A 9 -2.53 39.13 14.75
N ILE A 10 -3.33 38.63 15.68
CA ILE A 10 -3.35 37.21 16.03
C ILE A 10 -3.98 36.39 14.91
N ARG A 11 -5.10 36.85 14.33
CA ARG A 11 -5.78 36.14 13.23
C ARG A 11 -4.98 36.06 11.96
N ASP A 12 -4.09 37.04 11.71
CA ASP A 12 -3.32 37.14 10.46
C ASP A 12 -1.91 36.55 10.57
N SER A 13 -1.48 36.12 11.75
CA SER A 13 -0.15 35.56 11.95
C SER A 13 -0.09 34.07 11.66
N PRO A 14 0.70 33.60 10.66
CA PRO A 14 0.82 32.19 10.29
C PRO A 14 1.16 31.25 11.45
N LYS A 15 1.86 31.75 12.48
CA LYS A 15 2.26 30.95 13.67
C LYS A 15 1.09 30.42 14.51
N TYR A 16 -0.12 30.95 14.31
CA TYR A 16 -1.33 30.49 15.01
C TYR A 16 -2.14 29.50 14.20
N TYR A 17 -1.68 29.14 13.00
CA TYR A 17 -2.36 28.22 12.12
C TYR A 17 -1.51 26.98 11.90
N THR A 18 -2.17 25.84 11.89
CA THR A 18 -1.58 24.58 11.42
C THR A 18 -1.88 24.44 9.95
N ASN A 19 -0.88 24.02 9.17
CA ASN A 19 -1.11 23.67 7.77
C ASN A 19 -2.21 22.60 7.66
N ARG A 20 -3.14 22.79 6.73
CA ARG A 20 -4.32 21.94 6.58
C ARG A 20 -3.96 20.50 6.25
N GLU A 21 -2.98 20.30 5.38
CA GLU A 21 -2.61 18.95 4.93
C GLU A 21 -1.85 18.19 6.03
N LEU A 22 -1.01 18.85 6.80
CA LEU A 22 -0.38 18.26 8.00
C LEU A 22 -1.42 17.95 9.09
N SER A 23 -2.41 18.82 9.27
CA SER A 23 -3.54 18.56 10.20
C SER A 23 -4.33 17.32 9.77
N TRP A 24 -4.48 17.09 8.47
CA TRP A 24 -5.13 15.89 7.94
C TRP A 24 -4.33 14.61 8.28
N VAL A 25 -3.01 14.62 8.15
CA VAL A 25 -2.16 13.48 8.56
C VAL A 25 -2.33 13.18 10.05
N LEU A 26 -2.42 14.21 10.90
CA LEU A 26 -2.70 14.06 12.34
C LEU A 26 -4.10 13.46 12.60
N PHE A 27 -5.08 13.77 11.75
CA PHE A 27 -6.39 13.13 11.83
C PHE A 27 -6.29 11.64 11.50
N ASP A 28 -5.62 11.28 10.43
CA ASP A 28 -5.48 9.87 10.02
C ASP A 28 -4.64 9.06 11.03
N HIS A 29 -3.66 9.71 11.67
CA HIS A 29 -2.96 9.12 12.81
C HIS A 29 -3.92 8.76 13.98
N ARG A 30 -4.96 9.56 14.23
CA ARG A 30 -5.97 9.20 15.23
C ARG A 30 -6.81 8.00 14.82
N VAL A 31 -7.14 7.89 13.52
CA VAL A 31 -7.80 6.68 12.97
C VAL A 31 -6.92 5.44 13.18
N LEU A 32 -5.62 5.55 12.91
CA LEU A 32 -4.67 4.47 13.16
C LEU A 32 -4.59 4.09 14.65
N ASN A 33 -4.73 5.04 15.56
CA ASN A 33 -4.71 4.74 16.99
C ASN A 33 -5.85 3.81 17.44
N GLU A 34 -7.02 3.86 16.78
CA GLU A 34 -8.11 2.90 17.03
C GLU A 34 -7.67 1.47 16.65
N ALA A 35 -6.89 1.29 15.57
CA ALA A 35 -6.31 0.00 15.23
C ALA A 35 -5.31 -0.52 16.28
N ARG A 36 -4.73 0.36 17.08
CA ARG A 36 -3.72 0.05 18.11
C ARG A 36 -4.32 -0.15 19.50
N ASP A 37 -5.55 0.28 19.72
CA ASP A 37 -6.23 0.09 21.01
C ASP A 37 -6.59 -1.38 21.20
N LYS A 38 -6.06 -1.99 22.27
CA LYS A 38 -6.29 -3.39 22.62
C LYS A 38 -7.71 -3.68 23.13
N ASN A 39 -8.47 -2.66 23.52
CA ASN A 39 -9.84 -2.80 23.97
C ASN A 39 -10.82 -2.95 22.80
N ILE A 40 -10.39 -2.63 21.57
CA ILE A 40 -11.19 -2.79 20.36
C ILE A 40 -11.07 -4.23 19.85
N PRO A 41 -12.18 -4.86 19.41
CA PRO A 41 -12.17 -6.21 18.84
C PRO A 41 -11.21 -6.35 17.65
N LEU A 42 -10.54 -7.49 17.52
CA LEU A 42 -9.45 -7.72 16.57
C LEU A 42 -9.81 -7.34 15.12
N PHE A 43 -10.97 -7.75 14.62
CA PHE A 43 -11.38 -7.44 13.26
C PHE A 43 -11.75 -5.98 13.05
N GLU A 44 -12.26 -5.29 14.08
CA GLU A 44 -12.48 -3.84 14.01
C GLU A 44 -11.14 -3.10 13.97
N ARG A 45 -10.14 -3.54 14.71
CA ARG A 45 -8.77 -3.01 14.64
C ARG A 45 -8.18 -3.16 13.22
N LEU A 46 -8.36 -4.33 12.59
CA LEU A 46 -7.95 -4.57 11.21
C LEU A 46 -8.68 -3.65 10.23
N LYS A 47 -9.96 -3.40 10.48
CA LYS A 47 -10.78 -2.48 9.70
C LYS A 47 -10.29 -1.03 9.82
N PHE A 48 -9.97 -0.53 11.02
CA PHE A 48 -9.38 0.79 11.20
C PHE A 48 -8.02 0.92 10.49
N LEU A 49 -7.20 -0.13 10.50
CA LEU A 49 -5.96 -0.16 9.74
C LEU A 49 -6.20 -0.02 8.23
N SER A 50 -7.22 -0.71 7.71
CA SER A 50 -7.64 -0.61 6.31
C SER A 50 -8.20 0.77 5.96
N ILE A 51 -8.95 1.40 6.86
CA ILE A 51 -9.48 2.76 6.69
C ILE A 51 -8.32 3.76 6.60
N THR A 52 -7.31 3.65 7.48
CA THR A 52 -6.09 4.48 7.41
C THR A 52 -5.42 4.37 6.05
N ALA A 53 -5.24 3.16 5.52
CA ALA A 53 -4.65 2.96 4.20
C ALA A 53 -5.49 3.58 3.07
N SER A 54 -6.80 3.39 3.10
CA SER A 54 -7.72 3.94 2.09
C SER A 54 -7.78 5.46 2.11
N ASN A 55 -7.77 6.06 3.31
CA ASN A 55 -7.70 7.50 3.50
C ASN A 55 -6.41 8.08 2.91
N LEU A 56 -5.29 7.39 3.15
CA LEU A 56 -3.99 7.82 2.65
C LEU A 56 -3.93 7.77 1.12
N ASP A 57 -4.47 6.72 0.50
CA ASP A 57 -4.59 6.62 -0.96
C ASP A 57 -5.35 7.84 -1.55
N GLU A 58 -6.51 8.19 -0.97
CA GLU A 58 -7.30 9.32 -1.44
C GLU A 58 -6.57 10.66 -1.22
N PHE A 59 -5.88 10.79 -0.09
CA PHE A 59 -5.06 11.97 0.21
C PHE A 59 -3.96 12.17 -0.84
N PHE A 60 -3.27 11.12 -1.25
CA PHE A 60 -2.27 11.18 -2.31
C PHE A 60 -2.87 11.56 -3.66
N MET A 61 -4.00 10.93 -4.03
CA MET A 61 -4.65 11.17 -5.32
C MET A 61 -5.14 12.60 -5.51
N ILE A 62 -5.54 13.26 -4.43
CA ILE A 62 -6.18 14.57 -4.50
C ILE A 62 -5.26 15.67 -3.95
N ARG A 63 -4.80 15.52 -2.71
CA ARG A 63 -4.10 16.60 -1.99
C ARG A 63 -2.64 16.69 -2.35
N VAL A 64 -1.93 15.57 -2.28
CA VAL A 64 -0.50 15.53 -2.62
C VAL A 64 -0.32 15.81 -4.12
N ALA A 65 -1.18 15.25 -4.97
CA ALA A 65 -1.18 15.53 -6.40
C ALA A 65 -1.34 17.02 -6.70
N SER A 66 -2.32 17.70 -6.08
CA SER A 66 -2.52 19.15 -6.25
C SER A 66 -1.32 19.98 -5.80
N LEU A 67 -0.68 19.61 -4.67
CA LEU A 67 0.55 20.28 -4.23
C LEU A 67 1.70 20.06 -5.20
N LYS A 68 1.79 18.87 -5.79
CA LYS A 68 2.80 18.53 -6.79
C LYS A 68 2.62 19.32 -8.08
N ASP A 69 1.37 19.50 -8.53
CA ASP A 69 1.05 20.32 -9.68
C ASP A 69 1.40 21.79 -9.44
N MET A 70 1.12 22.32 -8.24
CA MET A 70 1.52 23.68 -7.85
C MET A 70 3.06 23.83 -7.84
N GLU A 71 3.78 22.85 -7.31
CA GLU A 71 5.26 22.84 -7.31
C GLU A 71 5.80 22.85 -8.74
N ASN A 72 5.28 21.98 -9.62
CA ASN A 72 5.68 21.88 -11.02
C ASN A 72 5.38 23.15 -11.82
N ALA A 73 4.28 23.86 -11.46
CA ALA A 73 3.93 25.16 -12.04
C ALA A 73 4.74 26.32 -11.46
N GLY A 74 5.68 26.08 -10.54
CA GLY A 74 6.50 27.12 -9.91
C GLY A 74 5.72 28.05 -8.97
N TYR A 75 4.59 27.59 -8.40
CA TYR A 75 3.76 28.38 -7.51
C TYR A 75 4.43 28.54 -6.13
N THR A 76 4.63 29.79 -5.71
CA THR A 76 5.39 30.14 -4.49
C THR A 76 4.56 30.83 -3.41
N LYS A 77 3.27 31.09 -3.67
CA LYS A 77 2.42 31.74 -2.66
C LYS A 77 2.27 30.83 -1.44
N LYS A 78 2.47 31.44 -0.27
CA LYS A 78 2.33 30.76 1.01
C LYS A 78 0.86 30.56 1.38
N ASP A 79 0.57 29.45 2.04
CA ASP A 79 -0.73 29.21 2.66
C ASP A 79 -0.91 30.02 3.96
N ILE A 80 -2.03 29.81 4.66
CA ILE A 80 -2.35 30.50 5.91
C ILE A 80 -1.36 30.17 7.03
N ALA A 81 -0.72 29.02 7.00
CA ALA A 81 0.32 28.61 7.94
C ALA A 81 1.73 29.10 7.53
N GLY A 82 1.83 29.84 6.43
CA GLY A 82 3.08 30.43 5.97
C GLY A 82 3.96 29.50 5.15
N MET A 83 3.45 28.37 4.66
CA MET A 83 4.20 27.35 3.92
C MET A 83 3.93 27.44 2.41
N THR A 84 4.97 27.37 1.60
CA THR A 84 4.89 27.17 0.15
C THR A 84 4.53 25.71 -0.18
N PRO A 85 4.04 25.37 -1.40
CA PRO A 85 3.76 23.99 -1.79
C PRO A 85 4.95 23.04 -1.60
N THR A 86 6.15 23.46 -1.96
CA THR A 86 7.38 22.68 -1.78
C THR A 86 7.69 22.43 -0.30
N GLU A 87 7.50 23.43 0.57
CA GLU A 87 7.69 23.27 2.02
C GLU A 87 6.64 22.32 2.61
N GLN A 88 5.39 22.39 2.15
CA GLN A 88 4.33 21.47 2.53
C GLN A 88 4.66 20.04 2.12
N LEU A 89 5.07 19.80 0.87
CA LEU A 89 5.46 18.47 0.39
C LEU A 89 6.60 17.86 1.20
N LYS A 90 7.62 18.64 1.53
CA LYS A 90 8.74 18.18 2.39
C LYS A 90 8.29 17.79 3.79
N ALA A 91 7.43 18.58 4.41
CA ALA A 91 6.91 18.29 5.74
C ALA A 91 5.96 17.09 5.72
N LEU A 92 5.11 16.98 4.69
CA LEU A 92 4.23 15.83 4.49
C LEU A 92 5.01 14.54 4.27
N HIS A 93 6.12 14.57 3.52
CA HIS A 93 6.98 13.41 3.32
C HIS A 93 7.39 12.79 4.65
N VAL A 94 7.87 13.59 5.59
CA VAL A 94 8.28 13.10 6.92
C VAL A 94 7.08 12.54 7.69
N ALA A 95 6.01 13.32 7.83
CA ALA A 95 4.85 12.96 8.63
C ALA A 95 4.12 11.70 8.10
N ILE A 96 4.06 11.52 6.78
CA ILE A 96 3.44 10.36 6.15
C ILE A 96 4.31 9.11 6.34
N HIS A 97 5.64 9.21 6.21
CA HIS A 97 6.51 8.05 6.46
C HIS A 97 6.39 7.57 7.90
N GLU A 98 6.35 8.47 8.88
CA GLU A 98 6.12 8.12 10.29
C GLU A 98 4.76 7.40 10.48
N LEU A 99 3.70 7.89 9.83
CA LEU A 99 2.38 7.27 9.87
C LEU A 99 2.40 5.86 9.26
N VAL A 100 3.03 5.69 8.09
CA VAL A 100 3.12 4.42 7.37
C VAL A 100 3.97 3.41 8.15
N ASP A 101 5.10 3.81 8.70
CA ASP A 101 5.94 2.96 9.55
C ASP A 101 5.16 2.45 10.76
N LEU A 102 4.37 3.32 11.38
CA LEU A 102 3.52 2.96 12.49
C LEU A 102 2.40 2.00 12.07
N GLN A 103 1.80 2.21 10.89
CA GLN A 103 0.77 1.37 10.30
C GLN A 103 1.31 -0.06 10.05
N TYR A 104 2.46 -0.18 9.37
CA TYR A 104 3.09 -1.48 9.10
C TYR A 104 3.59 -2.17 10.37
N SER A 105 4.13 -1.40 11.32
CA SER A 105 4.51 -1.93 12.63
C SER A 105 3.30 -2.50 13.38
N THR A 106 2.15 -1.80 13.34
CA THR A 106 0.90 -2.27 13.96
C THR A 106 0.41 -3.56 13.31
N TYR A 107 0.43 -3.64 11.98
CA TYR A 107 0.04 -4.84 11.25
C TYR A 107 0.99 -6.01 11.54
N ASN A 108 2.29 -5.83 11.28
CA ASN A 108 3.26 -6.93 11.30
C ASN A 108 3.55 -7.44 12.72
N ARG A 109 3.68 -6.54 13.71
CA ARG A 109 4.09 -6.92 15.07
C ARG A 109 2.93 -7.23 16.01
N SER A 110 1.72 -6.76 15.70
CA SER A 110 0.57 -6.92 16.58
C SER A 110 -0.55 -7.71 15.95
N LEU A 111 -1.12 -7.23 14.83
CA LEU A 111 -2.35 -7.81 14.29
C LEU A 111 -2.13 -9.19 13.68
N LEU A 112 -1.06 -9.41 12.93
CA LEU A 112 -0.77 -10.71 12.32
C LEU A 112 -0.69 -11.83 13.36
N SER A 113 0.08 -11.63 14.43
CA SER A 113 0.19 -12.64 15.49
C SER A 113 -1.14 -12.89 16.22
N LEU A 114 -2.00 -11.87 16.33
CA LEU A 114 -3.31 -12.02 16.93
C LEU A 114 -4.28 -12.76 15.99
N LEU A 115 -4.23 -12.51 14.68
CA LEU A 115 -5.01 -13.24 13.68
C LEU A 115 -4.66 -14.71 13.72
N GLU A 116 -3.38 -15.05 13.72
CA GLU A 116 -2.87 -16.41 13.79
C GLU A 116 -3.34 -17.14 15.07
N LYS A 117 -3.23 -16.50 16.25
CA LYS A 117 -3.75 -17.03 17.51
C LYS A 117 -5.27 -17.25 17.51
N ASN A 118 -6.00 -16.50 16.70
CA ASN A 118 -7.45 -16.67 16.53
C ASN A 118 -7.82 -17.58 15.34
N GLY A 119 -6.86 -18.34 14.81
CA GLY A 119 -7.09 -19.37 13.79
C GLY A 119 -7.18 -18.85 12.36
N LEU A 120 -6.79 -17.59 12.09
CA LEU A 120 -6.65 -17.07 10.73
C LEU A 120 -5.17 -16.99 10.36
N HIS A 121 -4.74 -17.86 9.45
CA HIS A 121 -3.37 -17.93 8.96
C HIS A 121 -3.27 -17.32 7.57
N ILE A 122 -2.43 -16.29 7.42
CA ILE A 122 -2.12 -15.64 6.14
C ILE A 122 -0.81 -16.23 5.64
N ILE A 123 -0.90 -17.04 4.59
CA ILE A 123 0.25 -17.68 3.95
C ILE A 123 0.98 -16.65 3.10
N ARG A 124 2.29 -16.57 3.26
CA ARG A 124 3.18 -15.65 2.52
C ARG A 124 4.26 -16.37 1.73
N GLU A 125 4.61 -17.57 2.16
CA GLU A 125 5.69 -18.37 1.58
C GLU A 125 5.18 -19.77 1.28
N HIS A 126 5.67 -20.36 0.20
CA HIS A 126 5.24 -21.70 -0.25
C HIS A 126 5.55 -22.79 0.79
N GLU A 127 6.65 -22.64 1.52
CA GLU A 127 7.10 -23.57 2.56
C GLU A 127 6.15 -23.68 3.76
N GLN A 128 5.25 -22.70 3.93
CA GLN A 128 4.21 -22.70 4.96
C GLN A 128 3.02 -23.62 4.62
N LEU A 129 2.97 -24.11 3.37
CA LEU A 129 1.92 -25.00 2.88
C LEU A 129 2.26 -26.46 3.16
N THR A 130 1.24 -27.27 3.50
CA THR A 130 1.39 -28.71 3.41
C THR A 130 1.40 -29.18 1.96
N ALA A 131 1.84 -30.41 1.70
CA ALA A 131 1.87 -30.96 0.32
C ALA A 131 0.47 -30.93 -0.34
N GLU A 132 -0.61 -31.24 0.38
CA GLU A 132 -1.98 -31.19 -0.13
C GLU A 132 -2.40 -29.75 -0.46
N GLU A 133 -2.04 -28.78 0.38
CA GLU A 133 -2.34 -27.35 0.19
C GLU A 133 -1.53 -26.77 -0.96
N ALA A 134 -0.27 -27.17 -1.13
CA ALA A 134 0.58 -26.72 -2.25
C ALA A 134 -0.03 -27.16 -3.59
N VAL A 135 -0.43 -28.43 -3.72
CA VAL A 135 -1.11 -28.94 -4.93
C VAL A 135 -2.37 -28.12 -5.24
N TYR A 136 -3.18 -27.78 -4.23
CA TYR A 136 -4.37 -26.95 -4.44
C TYR A 136 -4.02 -25.54 -4.92
N VAL A 137 -3.00 -24.93 -4.32
CA VAL A 137 -2.55 -23.56 -4.65
C VAL A 137 -1.97 -23.51 -6.07
N ASP A 138 -1.16 -24.51 -6.44
CA ASP A 138 -0.56 -24.63 -7.78
C ASP A 138 -1.66 -24.83 -8.83
N GLN A 139 -2.63 -25.72 -8.58
CA GLN A 139 -3.75 -25.93 -9.49
C GLN A 139 -4.62 -24.67 -9.62
N TYR A 140 -4.93 -23.99 -8.51
CA TYR A 140 -5.69 -22.75 -8.55
C TYR A 140 -4.98 -21.68 -9.38
N PHE A 141 -3.65 -21.56 -9.25
CA PHE A 141 -2.87 -20.64 -10.05
C PHE A 141 -2.98 -20.97 -11.55
N GLN A 142 -2.76 -22.23 -11.93
CA GLN A 142 -2.80 -22.65 -13.34
C GLN A 142 -4.18 -22.46 -13.98
N GLU A 143 -5.24 -22.79 -13.27
CA GLU A 143 -6.59 -22.79 -13.83
C GLU A 143 -7.24 -21.41 -13.83
N ASN A 144 -6.97 -20.58 -12.79
CA ASN A 144 -7.70 -19.34 -12.58
C ASN A 144 -6.85 -18.08 -12.74
N VAL A 145 -5.58 -18.11 -12.32
CA VAL A 145 -4.73 -16.91 -12.29
C VAL A 145 -3.92 -16.77 -13.56
N TYR A 146 -3.18 -17.81 -13.94
CA TYR A 146 -2.29 -17.78 -15.10
C TYR A 146 -2.97 -17.35 -16.41
N PRO A 147 -4.19 -17.82 -16.75
CA PRO A 147 -4.85 -17.45 -18.01
C PRO A 147 -5.23 -15.97 -18.12
N VAL A 148 -5.32 -15.25 -16.99
CA VAL A 148 -5.69 -13.84 -16.96
C VAL A 148 -4.51 -12.90 -16.71
N LEU A 149 -3.31 -13.44 -16.51
CA LEU A 149 -2.09 -12.63 -16.37
C LEU A 149 -1.69 -12.05 -17.72
N THR A 150 -1.30 -10.79 -17.70
CA THR A 150 -0.81 -10.07 -18.89
C THR A 150 0.56 -9.48 -18.60
N PRO A 151 1.64 -10.26 -18.78
CA PRO A 151 2.99 -9.75 -18.60
C PRO A 151 3.34 -8.74 -19.70
N MET A 152 4.00 -7.66 -19.33
CA MET A 152 4.48 -6.60 -20.21
C MET A 152 5.98 -6.41 -20.00
N ALA A 153 6.76 -6.63 -21.04
CA ALA A 153 8.17 -6.27 -21.04
C ALA A 153 8.35 -4.78 -21.40
N VAL A 154 9.31 -4.15 -20.76
CA VAL A 154 9.71 -2.76 -21.00
C VAL A 154 11.06 -2.76 -21.67
N ASP A 155 11.11 -2.32 -22.92
CA ASP A 155 12.33 -2.20 -23.72
C ASP A 155 12.36 -0.85 -24.45
N SER A 156 13.39 -0.63 -25.28
CA SER A 156 13.54 0.61 -26.05
C SER A 156 12.38 0.91 -27.00
N SER A 157 11.64 -0.11 -27.43
CA SER A 157 10.49 0.00 -28.32
C SER A 157 9.14 0.05 -27.58
N ARG A 158 9.12 -0.35 -26.31
CA ARG A 158 7.94 -0.41 -25.46
C ARG A 158 8.19 0.38 -24.17
N PRO A 159 7.73 1.64 -24.12
CA PRO A 159 7.91 2.49 -22.94
C PRO A 159 7.21 1.90 -21.72
N PHE A 160 7.64 2.34 -20.56
CA PHE A 160 7.03 1.93 -19.28
C PHE A 160 5.49 2.12 -19.31
N PRO A 161 4.71 1.08 -18.99
CA PRO A 161 3.25 1.15 -19.07
C PRO A 161 2.68 2.12 -18.04
N LEU A 162 1.55 2.73 -18.40
CA LEU A 162 0.78 3.55 -17.47
C LEU A 162 0.15 2.65 -16.40
N ILE A 163 0.67 2.72 -15.20
CA ILE A 163 0.15 1.99 -14.05
C ILE A 163 -1.13 2.68 -13.55
N ARG A 164 -2.20 1.90 -13.45
CA ARG A 164 -3.47 2.40 -12.91
C ARG A 164 -3.34 2.68 -11.42
N ASN A 165 -4.03 3.72 -10.97
CA ASN A 165 -4.15 4.00 -9.54
C ASN A 165 -4.78 2.82 -8.79
N LYS A 166 -4.29 2.53 -7.59
CA LYS A 166 -4.72 1.38 -6.75
C LYS A 166 -4.56 0.00 -7.42
N SER A 167 -3.78 -0.12 -8.49
CA SER A 167 -3.43 -1.42 -9.06
C SER A 167 -2.15 -1.95 -8.44
N LEU A 168 -2.13 -3.24 -8.16
CA LEU A 168 -0.96 -3.95 -7.70
C LEU A 168 -0.26 -4.59 -8.89
N ASN A 169 1.05 -4.38 -9.00
CA ASN A 169 1.85 -4.89 -10.09
C ASN A 169 3.10 -5.56 -9.53
N ILE A 170 3.47 -6.70 -10.09
CA ILE A 170 4.72 -7.40 -9.81
C ILE A 170 5.73 -6.96 -10.84
N GLY A 171 6.86 -6.40 -10.39
CA GLY A 171 8.00 -6.08 -11.26
C GLY A 171 9.05 -7.18 -11.18
N ALA A 172 9.59 -7.59 -12.32
CA ALA A 172 10.63 -8.61 -12.41
C ALA A 172 11.71 -8.22 -13.42
N MET A 173 12.95 -8.55 -13.10
CA MET A 173 14.04 -8.52 -14.07
C MET A 173 14.11 -9.90 -14.75
N VAL A 174 13.89 -9.93 -16.06
CA VAL A 174 13.82 -11.16 -16.85
C VAL A 174 14.96 -11.25 -17.86
N ARG A 175 15.39 -12.46 -18.16
CA ARG A 175 16.38 -12.74 -19.20
C ARG A 175 15.81 -13.78 -20.15
N LYS A 176 16.05 -13.61 -21.44
CA LYS A 176 15.70 -14.65 -22.44
C LYS A 176 16.46 -15.93 -22.15
N LYS A 177 15.77 -17.04 -22.21
CA LYS A 177 16.39 -18.37 -22.03
C LYS A 177 17.47 -18.59 -23.06
N ASN A 178 18.67 -18.97 -22.64
CA ASN A 178 19.87 -19.22 -23.50
C ASN A 178 20.45 -17.96 -24.18
N SER A 179 20.29 -16.79 -23.61
CA SER A 179 20.88 -15.55 -24.12
C SER A 179 21.75 -14.91 -23.02
N ASP A 180 22.91 -14.36 -23.41
CA ASP A 180 23.75 -13.52 -22.56
C ASP A 180 23.35 -12.04 -22.62
N GLU A 181 22.18 -11.75 -23.18
CA GLU A 181 21.61 -10.39 -23.24
C GLU A 181 21.37 -9.79 -21.86
N GLU A 182 21.34 -8.47 -21.81
CA GLU A 182 21.05 -7.73 -20.58
C GLU A 182 19.66 -8.08 -20.03
N LEU A 183 19.52 -7.94 -18.70
CA LEU A 183 18.24 -8.13 -18.03
C LEU A 183 17.24 -7.06 -18.48
N GLU A 184 16.08 -7.49 -18.92
CA GLU A 184 14.96 -6.61 -19.27
C GLU A 184 13.99 -6.50 -18.08
N PHE A 185 13.40 -5.32 -17.90
CA PHE A 185 12.36 -5.14 -16.90
C PHE A 185 11.02 -5.61 -17.46
N ALA A 186 10.30 -6.42 -16.69
CA ALA A 186 8.94 -6.82 -16.99
C ALA A 186 8.01 -6.53 -15.83
N THR A 187 6.77 -6.24 -16.12
CA THR A 187 5.72 -6.05 -15.11
C THR A 187 4.50 -6.90 -15.43
N VAL A 188 3.88 -7.41 -14.37
CA VAL A 188 2.64 -8.19 -14.45
C VAL A 188 1.64 -7.59 -13.48
N GLN A 189 0.50 -7.16 -14.00
CA GLN A 189 -0.57 -6.65 -13.14
C GLN A 189 -1.28 -7.82 -12.43
N VAL A 190 -1.45 -7.72 -11.11
CA VAL A 190 -2.28 -8.64 -10.34
C VAL A 190 -3.75 -8.44 -10.76
N PRO A 191 -4.45 -9.50 -11.21
CA PRO A 191 -5.77 -9.37 -11.80
C PRO A 191 -6.82 -8.89 -10.78
N SER A 192 -7.44 -7.74 -11.02
CA SER A 192 -8.52 -7.21 -10.17
C SER A 192 -9.87 -7.90 -10.37
N VAL A 193 -10.00 -8.74 -11.40
CA VAL A 193 -11.22 -9.53 -11.66
C VAL A 193 -11.34 -10.75 -10.77
N LEU A 194 -10.23 -11.20 -10.17
CA LEU A 194 -10.20 -12.29 -9.21
C LEU A 194 -10.28 -11.76 -7.77
N SER A 195 -10.75 -12.61 -6.85
CA SER A 195 -10.69 -12.29 -5.43
C SER A 195 -9.24 -12.17 -4.97
N ARG A 196 -8.89 -11.06 -4.33
CA ARG A 196 -7.56 -10.86 -3.76
C ARG A 196 -7.24 -11.85 -2.64
N VAL A 197 -8.27 -12.32 -1.92
CA VAL A 197 -8.14 -13.29 -0.84
C VAL A 197 -8.57 -14.66 -1.36
N VAL A 198 -7.62 -15.58 -1.46
CA VAL A 198 -7.85 -16.97 -1.86
C VAL A 198 -7.84 -17.83 -0.60
N ARG A 199 -8.95 -18.53 -0.35
CA ARG A 199 -9.06 -19.43 0.79
C ARG A 199 -8.50 -20.80 0.42
N ILE A 200 -7.59 -21.31 1.25
CA ILE A 200 -7.00 -22.63 1.08
C ILE A 200 -7.85 -23.64 1.89
N PRO A 201 -8.30 -24.76 1.28
CA PRO A 201 -8.98 -25.81 2.01
C PRO A 201 -8.09 -26.35 3.13
N SER A 202 -8.55 -26.26 4.36
CA SER A 202 -7.81 -26.71 5.52
C SER A 202 -8.66 -27.65 6.39
N LYS A 203 -8.05 -28.69 6.97
CA LYS A 203 -8.71 -29.61 7.89
C LYS A 203 -8.79 -28.95 9.28
N GLY A 204 -9.98 -28.88 9.88
CA GLY A 204 -10.18 -28.36 11.24
C GLY A 204 -10.80 -26.96 11.32
N LYS A 205 -10.56 -26.27 12.46
CA LYS A 205 -11.14 -24.95 12.75
C LYS A 205 -10.28 -23.77 12.25
N THR A 206 -9.12 -24.04 11.67
CA THR A 206 -8.21 -22.99 11.17
C THR A 206 -8.62 -22.55 9.79
N CYS A 207 -8.63 -21.24 9.54
CA CYS A 207 -8.84 -20.66 8.24
C CYS A 207 -7.48 -20.23 7.66
N LYS A 208 -7.06 -20.86 6.58
CA LYS A 208 -5.86 -20.47 5.85
C LYS A 208 -6.23 -19.68 4.61
N ILE A 209 -5.55 -18.58 4.40
CA ILE A 209 -5.71 -17.73 3.22
C ILE A 209 -4.35 -17.38 2.62
N ILE A 210 -4.33 -17.17 1.32
CA ILE A 210 -3.19 -16.59 0.59
C ILE A 210 -3.69 -15.37 -0.20
N LEU A 211 -2.88 -14.34 -0.28
CA LEU A 211 -3.20 -13.18 -1.09
C LEU A 211 -2.82 -13.46 -2.55
N LEU A 212 -3.60 -12.93 -3.48
CA LEU A 212 -3.43 -13.19 -4.91
C LEU A 212 -2.06 -12.72 -5.42
N GLU A 213 -1.53 -11.64 -4.87
CA GLU A 213 -0.18 -11.16 -5.15
C GLU A 213 0.90 -12.13 -4.68
N GLU A 214 0.77 -12.71 -3.48
CA GLU A 214 1.72 -13.69 -2.94
C GLU A 214 1.67 -14.98 -3.76
N LEU A 215 0.46 -15.44 -4.09
CA LEU A 215 0.24 -16.58 -4.96
C LEU A 215 0.92 -16.37 -6.34
N SER A 216 0.75 -15.18 -6.93
CA SER A 216 1.35 -14.85 -8.20
C SER A 216 2.88 -14.71 -8.10
N LEU A 217 3.38 -14.13 -7.01
CA LEU A 217 4.81 -13.94 -6.78
C LEU A 217 5.53 -15.29 -6.63
N ILE A 218 4.98 -16.20 -5.85
CA ILE A 218 5.51 -17.56 -5.64
C ILE A 218 5.71 -18.28 -6.99
N HIS A 219 4.73 -18.21 -7.90
CA HIS A 219 4.78 -18.91 -9.17
C HIS A 219 5.59 -18.19 -10.26
N ILE A 220 5.73 -16.87 -10.19
CA ILE A 220 6.51 -16.09 -11.17
C ILE A 220 7.99 -16.08 -10.80
N SER A 221 8.34 -16.01 -9.50
CA SER A 221 9.72 -15.89 -9.05
C SER A 221 10.46 -17.22 -8.94
N GLU A 222 9.76 -18.37 -8.91
CA GLU A 222 10.35 -19.72 -8.88
C GLU A 222 10.09 -20.51 -10.18
N PRO A 223 10.64 -20.11 -11.33
CA PRO A 223 10.42 -20.81 -12.61
C PRO A 223 11.11 -22.18 -12.71
N THR A 224 11.72 -22.67 -11.64
CA THR A 224 12.54 -23.90 -11.62
C THR A 224 11.75 -25.16 -11.25
N ARG A 225 10.47 -25.06 -10.89
CA ARG A 225 9.64 -26.26 -10.74
C ARG A 225 9.15 -26.70 -12.11
N PRO A 226 9.57 -27.90 -12.62
CA PRO A 226 9.02 -28.44 -13.85
C PRO A 226 7.53 -28.73 -13.64
N TYR A 227 6.71 -28.16 -14.49
CA TYR A 227 5.30 -28.48 -14.64
C TYR A 227 5.14 -29.85 -15.30
#